data_f176c3ef73b670f18af402d17a0c10c2
#
_entry.id   f176c3ef73b670f18af402d17a0c10c2
#
_cell.length_a   1.000
_cell.length_b   1.000
_cell.length_c   1.000
_cell.angle_alpha   90.00
_cell.angle_beta   90.00
_cell.angle_gamma   90.00
#
_symmetry.space_group_name_H-M   'P 1'
#
loop_
_entity.id
_entity.type
_entity.pdbx_description
1 polymer ?
#
loop_
_entity_poly.entity_id
_entity_poly.type
_entity_poly.pdbx_seq_one_letter_code
_entity_poly.pdbx_strand_id
1 'polypeptide(L)'
;MEEYVSPSLLRYVCCWNGSAGHGGCKLCPQYWQLSGDHCYQVSKSTGTWSQGKEDCERRGSYLAVLRNKADMERLNEGIQQEYKEKLTVWIGLKASKNTWKWVDNSYKAAAFSLSPLESVENGCATFKDKRLEVDGCESDHNWVCQKAPFPLISKTAGELCGARPKKSSP
;
A
#
# COMPACT_ATOMS: atom_id res chain seq x y z
N MET A 1 -12.95 -7.58 -20.37
CA MET A 1 -12.19 -6.54 -21.09
C MET A 1 -10.81 -6.51 -20.46
N GLU A 2 -9.82 -7.06 -21.13
CA GLU A 2 -8.44 -6.97 -20.67
C GLU A 2 -7.99 -5.53 -20.88
N GLU A 3 -7.72 -4.81 -19.81
CA GLU A 3 -7.05 -3.51 -19.90
C GLU A 3 -5.64 -3.74 -20.45
N TYR A 4 -5.43 -3.36 -21.68
CA TYR A 4 -4.11 -3.30 -22.28
C TYR A 4 -3.32 -2.18 -21.64
N VAL A 5 -2.54 -2.51 -20.62
CA VAL A 5 -1.64 -1.54 -19.98
C VAL A 5 -0.39 -1.44 -20.86
N SER A 6 -0.17 -0.25 -21.44
CA SER A 6 1.02 0.00 -22.25
C SER A 6 2.30 -0.28 -21.45
N PRO A 7 3.27 -1.00 -22.03
CA PRO A 7 4.54 -1.32 -21.37
C PRO A 7 5.34 -0.12 -20.87
N SER A 8 5.11 1.06 -21.43
CA SER A 8 5.79 2.31 -21.01
C SER A 8 5.27 2.90 -19.70
N LEU A 9 4.14 2.40 -19.17
CA LEU A 9 3.50 2.88 -17.95
C LEU A 9 3.85 2.07 -16.70
N LEU A 10 4.69 1.05 -16.80
CA LEU A 10 5.05 0.17 -15.71
C LEU A 10 6.48 0.44 -15.26
N ARG A 11 6.66 0.84 -14.01
CA ARG A 11 7.98 0.82 -13.38
C ARG A 11 8.25 -0.61 -12.91
N TYR A 12 9.22 -1.27 -13.56
CA TYR A 12 9.58 -2.64 -13.25
C TYR A 12 10.45 -2.69 -11.98
N VAL A 13 9.98 -3.36 -10.96
CA VAL A 13 10.82 -3.86 -9.87
C VAL A 13 10.84 -5.37 -9.98
N CYS A 14 11.85 -5.90 -10.68
CA CYS A 14 12.09 -7.34 -10.71
C CYS A 14 12.78 -7.74 -9.41
N CYS A 15 12.04 -8.39 -8.52
CA CYS A 15 12.63 -9.04 -7.36
C CYS A 15 13.26 -10.36 -7.80
N TRP A 16 14.56 -10.34 -8.09
CA TRP A 16 15.34 -11.56 -8.28
C TRP A 16 15.66 -12.15 -6.91
N ASN A 17 14.91 -13.14 -6.48
CA ASN A 17 15.36 -14.05 -5.42
C ASN A 17 16.12 -15.20 -6.09
N GLY A 18 17.44 -15.20 -5.94
CA GLY A 18 18.37 -16.17 -6.54
C GLY A 18 18.33 -17.58 -5.98
N SER A 19 17.23 -18.01 -5.38
CA SER A 19 17.03 -19.40 -4.96
C SER A 19 15.90 -20.04 -5.74
N ALA A 20 16.23 -21.13 -6.35
CA ALA A 20 15.49 -21.99 -7.23
C ALA A 20 13.95 -21.91 -7.18
N GLY A 21 13.36 -21.39 -8.25
CA GLY A 21 12.09 -21.83 -8.77
C GLY A 21 10.85 -21.32 -8.07
N HIS A 22 10.40 -20.13 -8.28
CA HIS A 22 9.05 -19.54 -8.23
C HIS A 22 9.03 -18.05 -7.82
N GLY A 23 10.13 -17.34 -8.04
CA GLY A 23 10.18 -15.89 -7.88
C GLY A 23 9.44 -15.19 -9.02
N GLY A 24 8.12 -14.91 -8.86
CA GLY A 24 7.38 -14.07 -9.77
C GLY A 24 7.78 -12.61 -9.58
N CYS A 25 7.94 -11.84 -10.67
CA CYS A 25 8.03 -10.40 -10.60
C CYS A 25 6.68 -9.82 -10.18
N LYS A 26 6.71 -8.79 -9.33
CA LYS A 26 5.52 -8.03 -8.91
C LYS A 26 5.61 -6.64 -9.50
N LEU A 27 4.53 -6.17 -10.08
CA LEU A 27 4.43 -4.85 -10.69
C LEU A 27 3.39 -4.00 -10.01
N CYS A 28 3.76 -2.75 -9.74
CA CYS A 28 2.80 -1.72 -9.39
C CYS A 28 2.53 -0.81 -10.58
N PRO A 29 1.33 -0.22 -10.68
CA PRO A 29 1.05 0.81 -11.66
C PRO A 29 2.01 1.99 -11.53
N GLN A 30 2.11 2.79 -12.59
CA GLN A 30 2.89 4.01 -12.56
C GLN A 30 2.49 4.90 -11.36
N TYR A 31 3.47 5.53 -10.71
CA TYR A 31 3.34 6.36 -9.51
C TYR A 31 2.92 5.63 -8.22
N TRP A 32 2.82 4.30 -8.26
CA TRP A 32 2.64 3.49 -7.07
C TRP A 32 3.97 2.92 -6.59
N GLN A 33 4.17 2.87 -5.29
CA GLN A 33 5.37 2.32 -4.69
C GLN A 33 5.16 0.87 -4.27
N LEU A 34 6.04 -0.02 -4.72
CA LEU A 34 6.04 -1.42 -4.26
C LEU A 34 6.77 -1.52 -2.92
N SER A 35 6.10 -2.02 -1.91
CA SER A 35 6.71 -2.43 -0.65
C SER A 35 6.14 -3.77 -0.20
N GLY A 36 6.98 -4.77 -0.10
CA GLY A 36 6.57 -6.15 0.17
C GLY A 36 5.60 -6.67 -0.91
N ASP A 37 4.41 -7.05 -0.48
CA ASP A 37 3.38 -7.63 -1.33
C ASP A 37 2.26 -6.64 -1.70
N HIS A 38 2.50 -5.34 -1.54
CA HIS A 38 1.49 -4.32 -1.79
C HIS A 38 2.04 -3.14 -2.58
N CYS A 39 1.15 -2.53 -3.36
CA CYS A 39 1.39 -1.25 -4.00
C CYS A 39 0.72 -0.16 -3.18
N TYR A 40 1.45 0.90 -2.87
CA TYR A 40 0.97 2.05 -2.12
C TYR A 40 1.06 3.33 -2.95
N GLN A 41 0.09 4.20 -2.76
CA GLN A 41 0.12 5.56 -3.31
C GLN A 41 -0.42 6.54 -2.28
N VAL A 42 0.36 7.57 -1.99
CA VAL A 42 -0.07 8.68 -1.14
C VAL A 42 -0.81 9.72 -1.98
N SER A 43 -1.90 10.26 -1.44
CA SER A 43 -2.64 11.34 -2.11
C SER A 43 -1.81 12.62 -2.20
N LYS A 44 -2.03 13.38 -3.27
CA LYS A 44 -1.45 14.73 -3.40
C LYS A 44 -2.27 15.79 -2.68
N SER A 45 -3.56 15.54 -2.49
CA SER A 45 -4.49 16.42 -1.80
C SER A 45 -4.79 15.92 -0.39
N THR A 46 -5.34 16.79 0.43
CA THR A 46 -5.87 16.50 1.75
C THR A 46 -7.39 16.49 1.73
N GLY A 47 -7.98 15.87 2.71
CA GLY A 47 -9.43 15.82 2.87
C GLY A 47 -9.84 14.91 4.02
N THR A 48 -11.15 14.68 4.13
CA THR A 48 -11.74 13.82 5.15
C THR A 48 -11.43 12.34 4.91
N TRP A 49 -11.61 11.53 5.93
CA TRP A 49 -11.42 10.09 5.81
C TRP A 49 -12.34 9.47 4.72
N SER A 50 -13.60 9.93 4.65
CA SER A 50 -14.55 9.45 3.63
C SER A 50 -14.13 9.82 2.22
N GLN A 51 -13.59 11.03 2.02
CA GLN A 51 -13.06 11.46 0.73
C GLN A 51 -11.85 10.60 0.32
N GLY A 52 -10.97 10.28 1.26
CA GLY A 52 -9.84 9.38 1.01
C GLY A 52 -10.29 7.97 0.63
N LYS A 53 -11.29 7.44 1.34
CA LYS A 53 -11.88 6.13 1.03
C LYS A 53 -12.45 6.08 -0.38
N GLU A 54 -13.27 7.05 -0.76
CA GLU A 54 -13.88 7.14 -2.09
C GLU A 54 -12.85 7.30 -3.20
N ASP A 55 -11.80 8.11 -2.96
CA ASP A 55 -10.72 8.28 -3.94
C ASP A 55 -9.96 6.97 -4.20
N CYS A 56 -9.62 6.23 -3.14
CA CYS A 56 -8.98 4.93 -3.29
C CYS A 56 -9.88 3.94 -4.04
N GLU A 57 -11.16 3.89 -3.74
CA GLU A 57 -12.13 3.02 -4.42
C GLU A 57 -12.24 3.35 -5.93
N ARG A 58 -12.27 4.62 -6.29
CA ARG A 58 -12.26 5.05 -7.70
C ARG A 58 -11.00 4.64 -8.46
N ARG A 59 -9.89 4.45 -7.75
CA ARG A 59 -8.60 3.97 -8.33
C ARG A 59 -8.48 2.45 -8.33
N GLY A 60 -9.56 1.72 -8.04
CA GLY A 60 -9.53 0.25 -7.93
C GLY A 60 -8.67 -0.24 -6.77
N SER A 61 -8.64 0.51 -5.69
CA SER A 61 -7.85 0.26 -4.50
C SER A 61 -8.68 0.50 -3.23
N TYR A 62 -8.05 0.49 -2.08
CA TYR A 62 -8.67 0.81 -0.79
C TYR A 62 -7.68 1.53 0.12
N LEU A 63 -8.16 2.24 1.13
CA LEU A 63 -7.31 2.80 2.17
C LEU A 63 -6.47 1.70 2.81
N ALA A 64 -5.20 1.98 3.09
CA ALA A 64 -4.25 0.99 3.59
C ALA A 64 -4.75 0.24 4.81
N VAL A 65 -4.60 -1.07 4.79
CA VAL A 65 -4.93 -2.01 5.87
C VAL A 65 -3.66 -2.58 6.46
N LEU A 66 -3.52 -2.56 7.77
CA LEU A 66 -2.34 -3.03 8.49
C LEU A 66 -2.73 -4.24 9.34
N ARG A 67 -2.15 -5.38 9.07
CA ARG A 67 -2.45 -6.65 9.75
C ARG A 67 -1.45 -6.99 10.85
N ASN A 68 -0.23 -6.47 10.71
CA ASN A 68 0.87 -6.78 11.60
C ASN A 68 1.94 -5.68 11.57
N LYS A 69 2.97 -5.83 12.39
CA LYS A 69 4.07 -4.88 12.47
C LYS A 69 4.85 -4.76 11.15
N ALA A 70 4.99 -5.84 10.39
CA ALA A 70 5.66 -5.81 9.09
C ALA A 70 4.91 -4.92 8.09
N ASP A 71 3.58 -4.94 8.10
CA ASP A 71 2.77 -4.04 7.25
C ASP A 71 2.98 -2.57 7.63
N MET A 72 3.15 -2.25 8.92
CA MET A 72 3.46 -0.88 9.35
C MET A 72 4.81 -0.41 8.82
N GLU A 73 5.80 -1.27 8.85
CA GLU A 73 7.15 -0.97 8.34
C GLU A 73 7.10 -0.76 6.82
N ARG A 74 6.42 -1.63 6.09
CA ARG A 74 6.24 -1.54 4.64
C ARG A 74 5.49 -0.28 4.22
N LEU A 75 4.42 0.06 4.93
CA LEU A 75 3.67 1.29 4.68
C LEU A 75 4.56 2.52 4.92
N ASN A 76 5.30 2.53 6.02
CA ASN A 76 6.21 3.63 6.34
C ASN A 76 7.31 3.77 5.26
N GLU A 77 7.88 2.68 4.78
CA GLU A 77 8.84 2.68 3.68
C GLU A 77 8.20 3.23 2.38
N GLY A 78 6.99 2.79 2.04
CA GLY A 78 6.26 3.28 0.87
C GLY A 78 5.99 4.78 0.92
N ILE A 79 5.63 5.31 2.08
CA ILE A 79 5.43 6.75 2.28
C ILE A 79 6.76 7.51 2.17
N GLN A 80 7.83 7.02 2.80
CA GLN A 80 9.13 7.68 2.79
C GLN A 80 9.81 7.68 1.40
N GLN A 81 9.51 6.71 0.55
CA GLN A 81 10.00 6.70 -0.83
C GLN A 81 9.42 7.87 -1.65
N GLU A 82 8.22 8.28 -1.34
CA GLU A 82 7.52 9.37 -2.04
C GLU A 82 7.70 10.72 -1.35
N TYR A 83 7.71 10.74 -0.04
CA TYR A 83 7.80 11.96 0.78
C TYR A 83 8.97 11.89 1.76
N LYS A 84 9.84 12.90 1.71
CA LYS A 84 10.99 13.02 2.62
C LYS A 84 10.58 13.42 4.05
N GLU A 85 9.41 14.01 4.20
CA GLU A 85 8.89 14.49 5.48
C GLU A 85 7.97 13.45 6.12
N LYS A 86 7.87 13.51 7.45
CA LYS A 86 6.95 12.67 8.21
C LYS A 86 5.51 13.15 7.99
N LEU A 87 4.82 12.48 7.10
CA LEU A 87 3.46 12.80 6.72
C LEU A 87 2.46 12.05 7.59
N THR A 88 1.40 12.73 8.02
CA THR A 88 0.24 12.11 8.65
C THR A 88 -0.78 11.75 7.57
N VAL A 89 -1.18 10.48 7.51
CA VAL A 89 -2.08 9.98 6.48
C VAL A 89 -3.24 9.20 7.07
N TRP A 90 -4.42 9.31 6.46
CA TRP A 90 -5.53 8.41 6.71
C TRP A 90 -5.20 7.00 6.27
N ILE A 91 -5.58 6.03 7.08
CA ILE A 91 -5.57 4.60 6.76
C ILE A 91 -6.98 4.01 6.90
N GLY A 92 -7.15 2.78 6.46
CA GLY A 92 -8.46 2.16 6.35
C GLY A 92 -9.07 1.62 7.64
N LEU A 93 -8.82 2.26 8.77
CA LEU A 93 -9.35 1.85 10.08
C LEU A 93 -10.29 2.92 10.64
N LYS A 94 -11.51 2.54 10.97
CA LYS A 94 -12.55 3.42 11.51
C LYS A 94 -13.24 2.80 12.71
N ALA A 95 -13.50 3.62 13.73
CA ALA A 95 -14.32 3.25 14.86
C ALA A 95 -15.79 3.67 14.62
N SER A 96 -16.68 2.76 14.95
CA SER A 96 -18.12 3.01 15.02
C SER A 96 -18.69 2.25 16.19
N LYS A 97 -19.44 2.94 17.06
CA LYS A 97 -20.03 2.36 18.28
C LYS A 97 -19.00 1.57 19.13
N ASN A 98 -17.84 2.18 19.38
CA ASN A 98 -16.72 1.61 20.12
C ASN A 98 -16.07 0.36 19.48
N THR A 99 -16.37 0.08 18.21
CA THR A 99 -15.79 -1.06 17.49
C THR A 99 -14.92 -0.57 16.34
N TRP A 100 -13.65 -0.98 16.35
CA TRP A 100 -12.71 -0.70 15.27
C TRP A 100 -12.82 -1.72 14.15
N LYS A 101 -13.00 -1.24 12.94
CA LYS A 101 -13.14 -2.07 11.74
C LYS A 101 -12.31 -1.53 10.59
N TRP A 102 -11.64 -2.43 9.88
CA TRP A 102 -10.95 -2.14 8.65
C TRP A 102 -11.91 -2.04 7.46
N VAL A 103 -11.50 -1.30 6.43
CA VAL A 103 -12.29 -1.14 5.18
C VAL A 103 -12.53 -2.45 4.43
N ASP A 104 -11.71 -3.48 4.67
CA ASP A 104 -11.89 -4.83 4.14
C ASP A 104 -12.85 -5.70 4.98
N ASN A 105 -13.55 -5.10 5.93
CA ASN A 105 -14.46 -5.73 6.88
C ASN A 105 -13.80 -6.64 7.93
N SER A 106 -12.48 -6.71 7.99
CA SER A 106 -11.79 -7.39 9.09
C SER A 106 -11.87 -6.55 10.39
N TYR A 107 -11.92 -7.23 11.53
CA TYR A 107 -11.83 -6.57 12.82
C TYR A 107 -10.36 -6.36 13.19
N LYS A 108 -10.11 -5.32 13.99
CA LYS A 108 -8.80 -5.13 14.59
C LYS A 108 -8.43 -6.38 15.39
N ALA A 109 -7.41 -7.09 14.97
CA ALA A 109 -6.96 -8.27 15.69
C ALA A 109 -6.42 -7.88 17.07
N ALA A 110 -6.84 -8.59 18.11
CA ALA A 110 -6.40 -8.36 19.49
C ALA A 110 -4.87 -8.45 19.67
N ALA A 111 -4.21 -9.25 18.82
CA ALA A 111 -2.77 -9.42 18.82
C ALA A 111 -1.99 -8.20 18.28
N PHE A 112 -2.66 -7.33 17.54
CA PHE A 112 -2.08 -6.09 17.06
C PHE A 112 -2.37 -4.99 18.09
N SER A 113 -1.57 -4.96 19.14
CA SER A 113 -1.63 -3.91 20.16
C SER A 113 -1.22 -2.59 19.55
N LEU A 114 -2.17 -1.98 18.86
CA LEU A 114 -2.11 -0.57 18.50
C LEU A 114 -2.46 0.22 19.76
N SER A 115 -1.59 0.15 20.75
CA SER A 115 -1.72 0.99 21.94
C SER A 115 -1.43 2.45 21.51
N PRO A 116 -2.27 3.39 21.83
CA PRO A 116 -3.43 3.39 22.69
C PRO A 116 -4.72 3.79 21.95
N LEU A 117 -5.20 3.01 21.01
CA LEU A 117 -6.54 3.24 20.46
C LEU A 117 -7.55 2.78 21.51
N GLU A 118 -7.83 3.65 22.46
CA GLU A 118 -8.90 3.47 23.43
C GLU A 118 -10.24 3.28 22.73
N SER A 119 -11.21 2.75 23.44
CA SER A 119 -12.59 2.69 22.96
C SER A 119 -13.08 4.10 22.67
N VAL A 120 -13.16 4.44 21.39
CA VAL A 120 -13.68 5.71 20.90
C VAL A 120 -14.99 5.42 20.22
N GLU A 121 -16.04 6.15 20.60
CA GLU A 121 -17.38 5.95 20.03
C GLU A 121 -17.37 6.11 18.51
N ASN A 122 -16.70 7.15 18.01
CA ASN A 122 -16.50 7.42 16.60
C ASN A 122 -15.10 8.04 16.38
N GLY A 123 -14.35 7.55 15.41
CA GLY A 123 -13.05 8.10 15.08
C GLY A 123 -12.45 7.41 13.88
N CYS A 124 -11.46 8.03 13.28
CA CYS A 124 -10.72 7.49 12.15
C CYS A 124 -9.23 7.45 12.47
N ALA A 125 -8.56 6.43 11.97
CA ALA A 125 -7.15 6.25 12.28
C ALA A 125 -6.26 6.94 11.26
N THR A 126 -5.24 7.63 11.77
CA THR A 126 -4.11 8.15 11.02
C THR A 126 -2.87 7.34 11.29
N PHE A 127 -1.94 7.39 10.36
CA PHE A 127 -0.64 6.77 10.45
C PHE A 127 0.45 7.84 10.27
N LYS A 128 1.41 7.84 11.17
CA LYS A 128 2.58 8.71 11.11
C LYS A 128 3.77 8.04 11.78
N ASP A 129 4.88 7.93 11.06
CA ASP A 129 6.15 7.44 11.62
C ASP A 129 5.98 6.14 12.44
N LYS A 130 5.35 5.13 11.84
CA LYS A 130 5.05 3.81 12.44
C LYS A 130 4.12 3.86 13.67
N ARG A 131 3.35 4.92 13.83
CA ARG A 131 2.37 5.06 14.91
C ARG A 131 0.97 5.25 14.35
N LEU A 132 0.01 4.72 15.06
CA LEU A 132 -1.40 4.98 14.81
C LEU A 132 -1.93 5.96 15.83
N GLU A 133 -2.67 6.92 15.34
CA GLU A 133 -3.36 7.92 16.16
C GLU A 133 -4.82 7.99 15.72
N VAL A 134 -5.66 8.51 16.58
CA VAL A 134 -7.09 8.73 16.30
C VAL A 134 -7.34 10.20 16.08
N ASP A 135 -8.07 10.51 15.02
CA ASP A 135 -8.54 11.88 14.79
C ASP A 135 -10.00 11.88 14.37
N GLY A 136 -10.62 13.05 14.40
CA GLY A 136 -11.97 13.25 13.88
C GLY A 136 -12.02 12.94 12.38
N CYS A 137 -12.99 12.14 11.96
CA CYS A 137 -13.07 11.68 10.56
C CYS A 137 -13.25 12.82 9.53
N GLU A 138 -13.61 13.99 9.98
CA GLU A 138 -13.77 15.21 9.17
C GLU A 138 -12.53 16.10 9.12
N SER A 139 -11.46 15.72 9.85
CA SER A 139 -10.17 16.42 9.78
C SER A 139 -9.52 16.25 8.42
N ASP A 140 -8.66 17.18 8.06
CA ASP A 140 -7.93 17.18 6.79
C ASP A 140 -6.57 16.51 6.90
N HIS A 141 -6.43 15.37 6.23
CA HIS A 141 -5.15 14.68 6.06
C HIS A 141 -4.97 14.15 4.64
N ASN A 142 -3.74 13.92 4.24
CA ASN A 142 -3.46 13.05 3.11
C ASN A 142 -3.95 11.63 3.44
N TRP A 143 -4.09 10.79 2.44
CA TRP A 143 -4.44 9.38 2.61
C TRP A 143 -3.52 8.49 1.80
N VAL A 144 -3.47 7.23 2.15
CA VAL A 144 -2.70 6.24 1.42
C VAL A 144 -3.61 5.12 0.91
N CYS A 145 -3.57 4.92 -0.39
CA CYS A 145 -4.26 3.83 -1.07
C CYS A 145 -3.34 2.61 -1.17
N GLN A 146 -3.93 1.44 -1.10
CA GLN A 146 -3.27 0.15 -1.19
C GLN A 146 -3.98 -0.74 -2.20
N LYS A 147 -3.22 -1.47 -2.99
CA LYS A 147 -3.72 -2.55 -3.82
C LYS A 147 -2.68 -3.65 -4.02
N ALA A 148 -3.15 -4.82 -4.44
CA ALA A 148 -2.27 -5.92 -4.79
C ALA A 148 -1.44 -5.57 -6.05
N PRO A 149 -0.17 -5.96 -6.10
CA PRO A 149 0.63 -5.84 -7.31
C PRO A 149 0.13 -6.83 -8.36
N PHE A 150 0.45 -6.57 -9.62
CA PHE A 150 0.23 -7.52 -10.71
C PHE A 150 1.32 -8.61 -10.67
N PRO A 151 0.96 -9.90 -10.59
CA PRO A 151 1.91 -10.97 -10.70
C PRO A 151 2.30 -11.16 -12.17
N LEU A 152 3.60 -11.17 -12.47
CA LEU A 152 4.11 -11.62 -13.77
C LEU A 152 4.44 -13.11 -13.70
N ILE A 153 3.84 -13.88 -14.59
CA ILE A 153 4.13 -15.31 -14.76
C ILE A 153 5.51 -15.44 -15.42
N SER A 154 6.30 -16.41 -14.99
CA SER A 154 7.75 -16.58 -15.31
C SER A 154 8.13 -16.54 -16.78
N LYS A 155 7.25 -16.87 -17.72
CA LYS A 155 7.49 -16.78 -19.17
C LYS A 155 7.57 -15.31 -19.65
N THR A 156 6.77 -14.44 -19.09
CA THR A 156 6.71 -13.03 -19.47
C THR A 156 7.78 -12.20 -18.76
N ALA A 157 8.18 -12.59 -17.57
CA ALA A 157 9.22 -11.90 -16.80
C ALA A 157 10.62 -11.96 -17.47
N GLY A 158 10.94 -13.07 -18.11
CA GLY A 158 12.20 -13.22 -18.86
C GLY A 158 12.29 -12.32 -20.09
N GLU A 159 11.16 -12.08 -20.76
CA GLU A 159 11.09 -11.21 -21.94
C GLU A 159 11.09 -9.72 -21.56
N LEU A 160 10.47 -9.36 -20.45
CA LEU A 160 10.35 -7.97 -20.00
C LEU A 160 11.59 -7.45 -19.25
N CYS A 161 12.31 -8.31 -18.54
CA CYS A 161 13.53 -7.92 -17.82
C CYS A 161 14.81 -7.99 -18.70
N GLY A 162 14.68 -8.19 -20.01
CA GLY A 162 15.78 -8.21 -20.96
C GLY A 162 16.83 -9.27 -20.64
N ALA A 163 17.00 -10.25 -21.49
CA ALA A 163 18.15 -11.17 -21.37
C ALA A 163 19.43 -10.34 -21.20
N ARG A 164 20.19 -10.57 -20.14
CA ARG A 164 21.54 -9.99 -20.01
C ARG A 164 22.29 -10.27 -21.30
N PRO A 165 22.93 -9.28 -21.89
CA PRO A 165 23.80 -9.55 -23.04
C PRO A 165 24.84 -10.59 -22.60
N LYS A 166 24.88 -11.72 -23.29
CA LYS A 166 25.95 -12.70 -23.11
C LYS A 166 27.26 -11.96 -23.32
N LYS A 167 28.10 -11.88 -22.29
CA LYS A 167 29.47 -11.47 -22.45
C LYS A 167 30.09 -12.48 -23.42
N SER A 168 30.38 -12.06 -24.64
CA SER A 168 31.27 -12.77 -25.52
C SER A 168 32.64 -12.71 -24.88
N SER A 169 33.10 -13.84 -24.38
CA SER A 169 34.53 -14.02 -24.02
C SER A 169 35.35 -14.04 -25.29
N PRO A 170 36.55 -13.45 -25.27
CA PRO A 170 37.47 -13.46 -26.40
C PRO A 170 38.01 -14.86 -26.72
#